data_da15ea9c8e581fce9a248d302d5dd449
#
_entry.id   da15ea9c8e581fce9a248d302d5dd449
#
_cell.length_a   1.000
_cell.length_b   1.000
_cell.length_c   1.000
_cell.angle_alpha   90.00
_cell.angle_beta   90.00
_cell.angle_gamma   90.00
#
_symmetry.space_group_name_H-M   'P 1'
#
loop_
_entity.id
_entity.type
_entity.pdbx_description
1 polymer ?
#
loop_
_entity_poly.entity_id
_entity_poly.type
_entity_poly.pdbx_seq_one_letter_code
_entity_poly.pdbx_strand_id
1 'polypeptide(L)'
;KNQKGVKKPKIVFLNTSGGGLRSALWTVHVLNHLDSITKNNFFNLTHLITGASGGMIGAGFYREHFLEKIDSGNIFSTNELKERISSDLLNPLAFSIATTDMFFRFKKFDDGNYQYTKDRGWFFEKILVKNLGLFNQKRLKDYVLPEYNSKIPIMLFAPSTVNDGRRILISSQPISFLCYNDSILLNDNPSFENIEYGALFNENN
;
A
#
# COMPACT_ATOMS: atom_id res chain seq x y z
N LYS A 1 -3.56 -35.23 11.33
CA LYS A 1 -3.11 -36.51 10.72
C LYS A 1 -2.12 -36.17 9.61
N ASN A 2 -0.81 -36.45 9.79
CA ASN A 2 0.21 -36.28 8.77
C ASN A 2 -0.04 -37.28 7.64
N GLN A 3 -0.61 -36.82 6.52
CA GLN A 3 -0.61 -37.59 5.30
C GLN A 3 0.80 -37.61 4.74
N LYS A 4 1.46 -38.77 4.79
CA LYS A 4 2.75 -38.98 4.13
C LYS A 4 2.58 -38.73 2.63
N GLY A 5 3.32 -37.73 2.09
CA GLY A 5 3.39 -37.46 0.65
C GLY A 5 2.73 -36.15 0.18
N VAL A 6 1.95 -35.43 1.01
CA VAL A 6 1.41 -34.13 0.61
C VAL A 6 2.44 -33.04 0.89
N LYS A 7 2.92 -32.35 -0.16
CA LYS A 7 3.76 -31.16 0.00
C LYS A 7 3.00 -30.11 0.81
N LYS A 8 3.57 -29.69 1.93
CA LYS A 8 2.99 -28.59 2.73
C LYS A 8 2.85 -27.36 1.85
N PRO A 9 1.71 -26.64 1.91
CA PRO A 9 1.56 -25.38 1.19
C PRO A 9 2.61 -24.38 1.67
N LYS A 10 3.19 -23.62 0.74
CA LYS A 10 4.11 -22.52 1.06
C LYS A 10 3.30 -21.24 1.17
N ILE A 11 3.55 -20.47 2.22
CA ILE A 11 2.96 -19.14 2.43
C ILE A 11 4.13 -18.16 2.54
N VAL A 12 4.01 -17.03 1.84
CA VAL A 12 4.99 -15.95 1.85
C VAL A 12 4.39 -14.73 2.55
N PHE A 13 5.11 -14.19 3.52
CA PHE A 13 4.86 -12.89 4.10
C PHE A 13 5.97 -11.96 3.63
N LEU A 14 5.59 -10.88 2.97
CA LEU A 14 6.52 -9.92 2.40
C LEU A 14 6.57 -8.68 3.28
N ASN A 15 7.77 -8.36 3.77
CA ASN A 15 8.01 -7.10 4.47
C ASN A 15 8.99 -6.25 3.66
N THR A 16 8.58 -5.01 3.31
CA THR A 16 9.37 -4.10 2.49
C THR A 16 9.97 -2.98 3.33
N SER A 17 11.22 -2.61 3.04
CA SER A 17 11.94 -1.57 3.75
C SER A 17 11.72 -0.19 3.12
N GLY A 18 11.74 0.86 3.94
CA GLY A 18 11.73 2.25 3.47
C GLY A 18 13.00 2.62 2.71
N GLY A 19 13.03 3.82 2.13
CA GLY A 19 14.18 4.36 1.38
C GLY A 19 13.81 5.19 0.14
N GLY A 20 12.64 5.81 0.13
CA GLY A 20 12.15 6.67 -0.96
C GLY A 20 12.02 5.94 -2.29
N LEU A 21 12.22 6.65 -3.41
CA LEU A 21 12.09 6.09 -4.76
C LEU A 21 13.06 4.95 -5.06
N ARG A 22 14.25 4.96 -4.46
CA ARG A 22 15.22 3.87 -4.63
C ARG A 22 14.68 2.56 -4.07
N SER A 23 14.06 2.60 -2.90
CA SER A 23 13.42 1.43 -2.31
C SER A 23 12.21 0.98 -3.13
N ALA A 24 11.41 1.90 -3.65
CA ALA A 24 10.29 1.57 -4.53
C ALA A 24 10.76 0.82 -5.79
N LEU A 25 11.75 1.38 -6.50
CA LEU A 25 12.35 0.73 -7.67
C LEU A 25 12.96 -0.63 -7.33
N TRP A 26 13.71 -0.71 -6.22
CA TRP A 26 14.32 -1.96 -5.76
C TRP A 26 13.27 -3.03 -5.48
N THR A 27 12.20 -2.66 -4.77
CA THR A 27 11.09 -3.58 -4.45
C THR A 27 10.44 -4.12 -5.72
N VAL A 28 10.12 -3.27 -6.69
CA VAL A 28 9.54 -3.70 -7.97
C VAL A 28 10.50 -4.63 -8.71
N HIS A 29 11.79 -4.30 -8.74
CA HIS A 29 12.80 -5.13 -9.41
C HIS A 29 12.91 -6.52 -8.76
N VAL A 30 12.97 -6.59 -7.43
CA VAL A 30 13.05 -7.85 -6.68
C VAL A 30 11.78 -8.69 -6.88
N LEU A 31 10.59 -8.08 -6.76
CA LEU A 31 9.33 -8.80 -6.93
C LEU A 31 9.19 -9.36 -8.35
N ASN A 32 9.51 -8.56 -9.37
CA ASN A 32 9.49 -9.00 -10.76
C ASN A 32 10.48 -10.14 -11.01
N HIS A 33 11.68 -10.08 -10.40
CA HIS A 33 12.67 -11.15 -10.52
C HIS A 33 12.20 -12.43 -9.82
N LEU A 34 11.70 -12.33 -8.58
CA LEU A 34 11.18 -13.48 -7.83
C LEU A 34 10.00 -14.14 -8.55
N ASP A 35 9.11 -13.34 -9.13
CA ASP A 35 7.99 -13.88 -9.90
C ASP A 35 8.47 -14.59 -11.17
N SER A 36 9.46 -14.03 -11.86
CA SER A 36 10.08 -14.64 -13.04
C SER A 36 10.73 -16.00 -12.73
N ILE A 37 11.58 -16.08 -11.71
CA ILE A 37 12.28 -17.35 -11.37
C ILE A 37 11.35 -18.43 -10.81
N THR A 38 10.21 -18.02 -10.25
CA THR A 38 9.16 -18.93 -9.76
C THR A 38 8.08 -19.24 -10.80
N LYS A 39 8.31 -18.87 -12.06
CA LYS A 39 7.37 -19.06 -13.17
C LYS A 39 6.00 -18.39 -12.92
N ASN A 40 6.02 -17.15 -12.50
CA ASN A 40 4.85 -16.33 -12.14
C ASN A 40 4.03 -16.93 -10.97
N ASN A 41 4.68 -17.58 -10.03
CA ASN A 41 4.01 -18.21 -8.91
C ASN A 41 4.37 -17.56 -7.55
N PHE A 42 5.37 -16.68 -7.48
CA PHE A 42 5.79 -16.07 -6.22
C PHE A 42 4.67 -15.24 -5.61
N PHE A 43 4.03 -14.42 -6.41
CA PHE A 43 2.99 -13.52 -5.95
C PHE A 43 1.70 -14.28 -5.55
N ASN A 44 1.41 -15.40 -6.22
CA ASN A 44 0.32 -16.31 -5.83
C ASN A 44 0.55 -16.98 -4.47
N LEU A 45 1.80 -17.16 -4.05
CA LEU A 45 2.15 -17.68 -2.74
C LEU A 45 2.23 -16.61 -1.66
N THR A 46 2.27 -15.33 -2.06
CA THR A 46 2.35 -14.20 -1.13
C THR A 46 0.96 -13.92 -0.56
N HIS A 47 0.85 -13.97 0.76
CA HIS A 47 -0.43 -13.80 1.44
C HIS A 47 -0.59 -12.41 2.07
N LEU A 48 0.50 -11.85 2.58
CA LEU A 48 0.51 -10.54 3.24
C LEU A 48 1.70 -9.73 2.76
N ILE A 49 1.44 -8.46 2.49
CA ILE A 49 2.46 -7.45 2.22
C ILE A 49 2.37 -6.38 3.31
N THR A 50 3.48 -6.09 3.95
CA THR A 50 3.62 -5.00 4.90
C THR A 50 4.96 -4.30 4.72
N GLY A 51 5.18 -3.19 5.38
CA GLY A 51 6.46 -2.48 5.30
C GLY A 51 6.32 -0.97 5.48
N ALA A 52 7.29 -0.24 4.94
CA ALA A 52 7.39 1.19 5.14
C ALA A 52 7.72 1.96 3.86
N SER A 53 7.18 3.20 3.77
CA SER A 53 7.58 4.24 2.82
C SER A 53 7.65 3.74 1.36
N GLY A 54 8.75 4.05 0.66
CA GLY A 54 8.94 3.73 -0.75
C GLY A 54 8.83 2.24 -1.09
N GLY A 55 9.26 1.35 -0.20
CA GLY A 55 9.08 -0.09 -0.39
C GLY A 55 7.61 -0.50 -0.53
N MET A 56 6.73 0.09 0.28
CA MET A 56 5.28 -0.14 0.17
C MET A 56 4.69 0.43 -1.13
N ILE A 57 5.20 1.57 -1.60
CA ILE A 57 4.79 2.13 -2.90
C ILE A 57 5.15 1.16 -4.03
N GLY A 58 6.38 0.65 -4.03
CA GLY A 58 6.83 -0.34 -5.02
C GLY A 58 6.03 -1.64 -4.95
N ALA A 59 5.77 -2.14 -3.75
CA ALA A 59 4.98 -3.35 -3.55
C ALA A 59 3.52 -3.17 -3.99
N GLY A 60 2.91 -2.02 -3.67
CA GLY A 60 1.55 -1.67 -4.10
C GLY A 60 1.45 -1.56 -5.62
N PHE A 61 2.42 -0.91 -6.26
CA PHE A 61 2.48 -0.81 -7.72
C PHE A 61 2.59 -2.19 -8.38
N TYR A 62 3.48 -3.04 -7.88
CA TYR A 62 3.62 -4.39 -8.42
C TYR A 62 2.37 -5.24 -8.20
N ARG A 63 1.71 -5.10 -7.03
CA ARG A 63 0.43 -5.77 -6.72
C ARG A 63 -0.68 -5.35 -7.68
N GLU A 64 -0.79 -4.05 -7.96
CA GLU A 64 -1.78 -3.53 -8.91
C GLU A 64 -1.51 -4.03 -10.33
N HIS A 65 -0.25 -4.00 -10.78
CA HIS A 65 0.15 -4.58 -12.05
C HIS A 65 -0.23 -6.07 -12.14
N PHE A 66 -0.04 -6.82 -11.06
CA PHE A 66 -0.40 -8.24 -11.00
C PHE A 66 -1.92 -8.45 -11.10
N LEU A 67 -2.72 -7.60 -10.44
CA LEU A 67 -4.17 -7.62 -10.54
C LEU A 67 -4.65 -7.31 -11.97
N GLU A 68 -4.14 -6.27 -12.58
CA GLU A 68 -4.44 -5.92 -13.97
C GLU A 68 -4.07 -7.04 -14.96
N LYS A 69 -2.95 -7.71 -14.72
CA LYS A 69 -2.56 -8.90 -15.51
C LYS A 69 -3.60 -10.01 -15.43
N ILE A 70 -4.18 -10.25 -14.25
CA ILE A 70 -5.21 -11.28 -14.06
C ILE A 70 -6.53 -10.86 -14.69
N ASP A 71 -6.95 -9.62 -14.51
CA ASP A 71 -8.29 -9.16 -14.84
C ASP A 71 -8.42 -8.74 -16.32
N SER A 72 -7.42 -8.08 -16.89
CA SER A 72 -7.44 -7.54 -18.26
C SER A 72 -6.42 -8.15 -19.21
N GLY A 73 -5.48 -8.98 -18.69
CA GLY A 73 -4.37 -9.48 -19.49
C GLY A 73 -3.32 -8.41 -19.83
N ASN A 74 -3.47 -7.19 -19.29
CA ASN A 74 -2.56 -6.09 -19.54
C ASN A 74 -1.26 -6.30 -18.75
N ILE A 75 -0.15 -6.40 -19.46
CA ILE A 75 1.15 -6.72 -18.86
C ILE A 75 2.14 -5.62 -19.26
N PHE A 76 2.68 -4.93 -18.25
CA PHE A 76 3.84 -4.08 -18.48
C PHE A 76 5.09 -4.94 -18.62
N SER A 77 5.94 -4.58 -19.56
CA SER A 77 7.27 -5.16 -19.66
C SER A 77 8.12 -4.77 -18.44
N THR A 78 9.18 -5.53 -18.18
CA THR A 78 10.13 -5.22 -17.09
C THR A 78 10.70 -3.80 -17.20
N ASN A 79 10.91 -3.31 -18.42
CA ASN A 79 11.43 -1.96 -18.63
C ASN A 79 10.37 -0.91 -18.32
N GLU A 80 9.13 -1.09 -18.76
CA GLU A 80 8.02 -0.20 -18.42
C GLU A 80 7.77 -0.12 -16.90
N LEU A 81 7.82 -1.25 -16.20
CA LEU A 81 7.71 -1.25 -14.73
C LEU A 81 8.79 -0.38 -14.08
N LYS A 82 10.04 -0.50 -14.55
CA LYS A 82 11.16 0.29 -14.05
C LYS A 82 11.01 1.78 -14.38
N GLU A 83 10.69 2.11 -15.61
CA GLU A 83 10.51 3.49 -16.07
C GLU A 83 9.40 4.20 -15.28
N ARG A 84 8.25 3.54 -15.11
CA ARG A 84 7.11 4.10 -14.39
C ARG A 84 7.44 4.39 -12.92
N ILE A 85 8.01 3.42 -12.21
CA ILE A 85 8.34 3.56 -10.78
C ILE A 85 9.51 4.49 -10.52
N SER A 86 10.41 4.67 -11.50
CA SER A 86 11.56 5.58 -11.39
C SER A 86 11.29 6.99 -11.93
N SER A 87 10.09 7.23 -12.46
CA SER A 87 9.68 8.56 -12.95
C SER A 87 9.76 9.61 -11.85
N ASP A 88 10.16 10.82 -12.24
CA ASP A 88 10.39 11.90 -11.29
C ASP A 88 9.13 12.28 -10.50
N LEU A 89 9.21 12.15 -9.19
CA LEU A 89 8.20 12.57 -8.22
C LEU A 89 8.63 13.82 -7.45
N LEU A 90 9.92 14.11 -7.40
CA LEU A 90 10.47 15.11 -6.50
C LEU A 90 10.39 16.52 -7.07
N ASN A 91 10.74 16.72 -8.35
CA ASN A 91 10.72 18.05 -8.95
C ASN A 91 9.32 18.67 -8.98
N PRO A 92 8.27 17.96 -9.43
CA PRO A 92 6.91 18.48 -9.35
C PRO A 92 6.45 18.75 -7.91
N LEU A 93 6.87 17.91 -6.95
CA LEU A 93 6.53 18.10 -5.55
C LEU A 93 7.23 19.32 -4.96
N ALA A 94 8.53 19.50 -5.23
CA ALA A 94 9.28 20.68 -4.81
C ALA A 94 8.70 21.97 -5.38
N PHE A 95 8.28 21.94 -6.66
CA PHE A 95 7.60 23.07 -7.28
C PHE A 95 6.25 23.37 -6.60
N SER A 96 5.47 22.34 -6.24
CA SER A 96 4.18 22.54 -5.55
C SER A 96 4.38 23.13 -4.14
N ILE A 97 5.42 22.71 -3.42
CA ILE A 97 5.77 23.30 -2.11
C ILE A 97 6.11 24.77 -2.27
N ALA A 98 6.98 25.09 -3.23
CA ALA A 98 7.45 26.46 -3.43
C ALA A 98 6.35 27.42 -3.90
N THR A 99 5.38 26.94 -4.67
CA THR A 99 4.33 27.80 -5.23
C THR A 99 3.01 27.74 -4.46
N THR A 100 2.57 26.55 -4.07
CA THR A 100 1.24 26.33 -3.50
C THR A 100 1.25 26.44 -1.98
N ASP A 101 2.19 25.75 -1.30
CA ASP A 101 2.21 25.73 0.16
C ASP A 101 2.70 27.07 0.74
N MET A 102 3.62 27.75 0.04
CA MET A 102 4.15 29.05 0.51
C MET A 102 3.24 30.24 0.15
N PHE A 103 2.53 30.19 -0.98
CA PHE A 103 1.82 31.39 -1.49
C PHE A 103 0.31 31.19 -1.69
N PHE A 104 -0.19 29.98 -1.97
CA PHE A 104 -1.58 29.77 -2.38
C PHE A 104 -2.24 28.58 -1.69
N ARG A 105 -2.38 28.61 -0.36
CA ARG A 105 -3.04 27.55 0.44
C ARG A 105 -4.54 27.38 0.21
N PHE A 106 -5.14 28.10 -0.73
CA PHE A 106 -6.60 28.21 -0.83
C PHE A 106 -7.25 27.32 -1.91
N LYS A 107 -6.46 26.55 -2.66
CA LYS A 107 -7.05 25.64 -3.66
C LYS A 107 -7.65 24.44 -2.97
N LYS A 108 -8.95 24.22 -3.22
CA LYS A 108 -9.71 23.10 -2.68
C LYS A 108 -10.13 22.14 -3.79
N PHE A 109 -10.51 20.93 -3.41
CA PHE A 109 -11.18 19.97 -4.27
C PHE A 109 -12.27 19.25 -3.47
N ASP A 110 -13.28 18.76 -4.17
CA ASP A 110 -14.38 18.03 -3.56
C ASP A 110 -14.18 16.53 -3.79
N ASP A 111 -14.45 15.71 -2.76
CA ASP A 111 -14.53 14.27 -2.84
C ASP A 111 -15.76 13.79 -2.08
N GLY A 112 -16.79 13.38 -2.83
CA GLY A 112 -18.10 13.09 -2.28
C GLY A 112 -18.73 14.33 -1.62
N ASN A 113 -19.08 14.21 -0.35
CA ASN A 113 -19.69 15.29 0.44
C ASN A 113 -18.67 16.18 1.17
N TYR A 114 -17.39 15.93 0.99
CA TYR A 114 -16.32 16.60 1.72
C TYR A 114 -15.47 17.47 0.82
N GLN A 115 -14.96 18.57 1.39
CA GLN A 115 -14.06 19.49 0.73
C GLN A 115 -12.67 19.44 1.37
N TYR A 116 -11.65 19.21 0.57
CA TYR A 116 -10.26 19.08 1.00
C TYR A 116 -9.37 20.14 0.38
N THR A 117 -8.27 20.46 1.06
CA THR A 117 -7.26 21.37 0.53
C THR A 117 -6.31 20.63 -0.40
N LYS A 118 -5.96 21.25 -1.54
CA LYS A 118 -4.90 20.75 -2.43
C LYS A 118 -3.54 21.08 -1.84
N ASP A 119 -3.10 20.22 -0.94
CA ASP A 119 -1.79 20.30 -0.32
C ASP A 119 -0.75 19.47 -1.09
N ARG A 120 0.48 19.41 -0.53
CA ARG A 120 1.56 18.59 -1.08
C ARG A 120 1.20 17.10 -1.20
N GLY A 121 0.36 16.59 -0.30
CA GLY A 121 -0.11 15.18 -0.33
C GLY A 121 -0.96 14.93 -1.57
N TRP A 122 -1.89 15.83 -1.88
CA TRP A 122 -2.70 15.77 -3.09
C TRP A 122 -1.85 15.82 -4.37
N PHE A 123 -0.86 16.71 -4.43
CA PHE A 123 0.05 16.78 -5.57
C PHE A 123 0.89 15.51 -5.73
N PHE A 124 1.42 15.00 -4.61
CA PHE A 124 2.18 13.74 -4.60
C PHE A 124 1.34 12.59 -5.16
N GLU A 125 0.12 12.42 -4.66
CA GLU A 125 -0.81 11.39 -5.13
C GLU A 125 -1.08 11.52 -6.64
N LYS A 126 -1.41 12.71 -7.12
CA LYS A 126 -1.69 12.95 -8.55
C LYS A 126 -0.51 12.62 -9.44
N ILE A 127 0.69 12.99 -9.04
CA ILE A 127 1.91 12.68 -9.81
C ILE A 127 2.19 11.19 -9.77
N LEU A 128 2.07 10.56 -8.59
CA LEU A 128 2.28 9.13 -8.43
C LEU A 128 1.32 8.32 -9.31
N VAL A 129 0.02 8.61 -9.24
CA VAL A 129 -1.00 7.96 -10.06
C VAL A 129 -0.72 8.15 -11.55
N LYS A 130 -0.35 9.36 -11.97
CA LYS A 130 0.01 9.67 -13.36
C LYS A 130 1.23 8.85 -13.83
N ASN A 131 2.29 8.82 -13.04
CA ASN A 131 3.53 8.12 -13.40
C ASN A 131 3.33 6.61 -13.46
N LEU A 132 2.64 6.04 -12.48
CA LEU A 132 2.41 4.61 -12.40
C LEU A 132 1.34 4.13 -13.41
N GLY A 133 0.33 4.94 -13.68
CA GLY A 133 -0.70 4.67 -14.68
C GLY A 133 -1.71 3.57 -14.33
N LEU A 134 -1.74 3.10 -13.10
CA LEU A 134 -2.60 1.98 -12.67
C LEU A 134 -3.66 2.35 -11.63
N PHE A 135 -3.39 3.31 -10.76
CA PHE A 135 -4.24 3.60 -9.59
C PHE A 135 -5.37 4.61 -9.87
N ASN A 136 -5.69 4.87 -11.14
CA ASN A 136 -6.68 5.89 -11.45
C ASN A 136 -8.04 5.55 -10.82
N GLN A 137 -8.52 6.44 -9.92
CA GLN A 137 -9.79 6.31 -9.19
C GLN A 137 -9.91 5.07 -8.28
N LYS A 138 -8.86 4.31 -8.06
CA LYS A 138 -8.88 3.16 -7.14
C LYS A 138 -8.98 3.63 -5.69
N ARG A 139 -9.84 2.98 -4.93
CA ARG A 139 -10.05 3.18 -3.49
C ARG A 139 -9.76 1.90 -2.73
N LEU A 140 -9.53 2.01 -1.44
CA LEU A 140 -9.26 0.85 -0.58
C LEU A 140 -10.36 -0.22 -0.67
N LYS A 141 -11.62 0.19 -0.76
CA LYS A 141 -12.78 -0.71 -0.90
C LYS A 141 -12.74 -1.58 -2.17
N ASP A 142 -12.08 -1.15 -3.22
CA ASP A 142 -12.01 -1.88 -4.49
C ASP A 142 -11.12 -3.13 -4.38
N TYR A 143 -10.31 -3.21 -3.32
CA TYR A 143 -9.44 -4.35 -3.02
C TYR A 143 -10.07 -5.38 -2.08
N VAL A 144 -11.22 -5.09 -1.47
CA VAL A 144 -11.88 -6.00 -0.51
C VAL A 144 -12.11 -7.37 -1.12
N LEU A 145 -12.79 -7.45 -2.27
CA LEU A 145 -13.11 -8.72 -2.93
C LEU A 145 -11.87 -9.41 -3.53
N PRO A 146 -10.96 -8.71 -4.23
CA PRO A 146 -9.73 -9.33 -4.73
C PRO A 146 -8.86 -9.94 -3.63
N GLU A 147 -8.71 -9.29 -2.50
CA GLU A 147 -7.96 -9.82 -1.35
C GLU A 147 -8.71 -10.97 -0.67
N TYR A 148 -10.02 -10.82 -0.42
CA TYR A 148 -10.85 -11.88 0.17
C TYR A 148 -10.81 -13.17 -0.66
N ASN A 149 -10.87 -13.05 -1.98
CA ASN A 149 -10.79 -14.18 -2.90
C ASN A 149 -9.35 -14.67 -3.17
N SER A 150 -8.37 -14.14 -2.46
CA SER A 150 -6.96 -14.48 -2.62
C SER A 150 -6.42 -14.31 -4.06
N LYS A 151 -6.99 -13.40 -4.84
CA LYS A 151 -6.46 -13.00 -6.15
C LYS A 151 -5.16 -12.22 -6.01
N ILE A 152 -5.07 -11.41 -4.97
CA ILE A 152 -3.89 -10.60 -4.61
C ILE A 152 -3.62 -10.71 -3.11
N PRO A 153 -2.37 -10.49 -2.68
CA PRO A 153 -2.03 -10.45 -1.25
C PRO A 153 -2.76 -9.34 -0.50
N ILE A 154 -3.10 -9.59 0.76
CA ILE A 154 -3.56 -8.56 1.69
C ILE A 154 -2.45 -7.53 1.86
N MET A 155 -2.81 -6.24 1.85
CA MET A 155 -1.86 -5.16 2.07
C MET A 155 -2.16 -4.45 3.39
N LEU A 156 -1.14 -4.37 4.25
CA LEU A 156 -1.24 -3.73 5.55
C LEU A 156 -0.30 -2.53 5.62
N PHE A 157 -0.87 -1.34 5.72
CA PHE A 157 -0.14 -0.10 5.95
C PHE A 157 -0.13 0.21 7.45
N ALA A 158 0.97 0.69 7.95
CA ALA A 158 1.14 1.01 9.37
C ALA A 158 1.84 2.37 9.58
N PRO A 159 1.22 3.49 9.13
CA PRO A 159 1.74 4.81 9.44
C PRO A 159 1.67 5.10 10.93
N SER A 160 2.56 5.98 11.40
CA SER A 160 2.54 6.47 12.78
C SER A 160 1.85 7.82 12.86
N THR A 161 1.06 8.01 13.92
CA THR A 161 0.48 9.32 14.26
C THR A 161 1.60 10.30 14.65
N VAL A 162 1.42 11.57 14.30
CA VAL A 162 2.39 12.63 14.65
C VAL A 162 2.29 13.00 16.13
N ASN A 163 1.08 12.91 16.71
CA ASN A 163 0.82 13.40 18.05
C ASN A 163 1.37 12.51 19.17
N ASP A 164 1.26 11.19 19.02
CA ASP A 164 1.55 10.23 20.08
C ASP A 164 2.40 9.03 19.62
N GLY A 165 2.72 8.96 18.32
CA GLY A 165 3.55 7.90 17.75
C GLY A 165 2.85 6.55 17.62
N ARG A 166 1.57 6.42 17.95
CA ARG A 166 0.82 5.18 17.77
C ARG A 166 0.73 4.81 16.28
N ARG A 167 0.63 3.54 16.01
CA ARG A 167 0.43 3.04 14.64
C ARG A 167 -1.03 3.02 14.29
N ILE A 168 -1.35 3.57 13.13
CA ILE A 168 -2.66 3.39 12.51
C ILE A 168 -2.53 2.25 11.52
N LEU A 169 -3.30 1.19 11.71
CA LEU A 169 -3.34 0.06 10.80
C LEU A 169 -4.42 0.29 9.74
N ILE A 170 -4.02 0.23 8.48
CA ILE A 170 -4.91 0.46 7.33
C ILE A 170 -4.84 -0.77 6.44
N SER A 171 -5.99 -1.41 6.22
CA SER A 171 -6.16 -2.54 5.30
C SER A 171 -7.57 -2.51 4.71
N SER A 172 -7.77 -3.16 3.57
CA SER A 172 -9.10 -3.41 3.02
C SER A 172 -9.86 -4.50 3.76
N GLN A 173 -9.14 -5.36 4.50
CA GLN A 173 -9.73 -6.42 5.33
C GLN A 173 -9.83 -5.99 6.79
N PRO A 174 -10.78 -6.54 7.57
CA PRO A 174 -10.84 -6.31 9.01
C PRO A 174 -9.57 -6.82 9.71
N ILE A 175 -8.91 -5.95 10.45
CA ILE A 175 -7.63 -6.23 11.12
C ILE A 175 -7.66 -5.88 12.61
N SER A 176 -8.83 -5.74 13.20
CA SER A 176 -9.02 -5.40 14.61
C SER A 176 -8.24 -6.31 15.56
N PHE A 177 -8.07 -7.60 15.18
CA PHE A 177 -7.28 -8.56 15.95
C PHE A 177 -5.78 -8.19 16.09
N LEU A 178 -5.26 -7.31 15.23
CA LEU A 178 -3.90 -6.77 15.32
C LEU A 178 -3.79 -5.52 16.21
N CYS A 179 -4.93 -4.95 16.60
CA CYS A 179 -4.99 -3.72 17.39
C CYS A 179 -5.06 -4.00 18.88
N TYR A 180 -5.54 -5.17 19.28
CA TYR A 180 -5.67 -5.58 20.65
C TYR A 180 -4.48 -6.45 21.06
N ASN A 181 -3.87 -6.10 22.17
CA ASN A 181 -2.82 -6.91 22.77
C ASN A 181 -3.44 -7.73 23.92
N ASP A 182 -3.39 -9.05 23.84
CA ASP A 182 -3.88 -9.94 24.93
C ASP A 182 -3.15 -9.69 26.26
N SER A 183 -1.99 -9.04 26.21
CA SER A 183 -1.25 -8.60 27.41
C SER A 183 -1.87 -7.39 28.13
N ILE A 184 -2.94 -6.78 27.60
CA ILE A 184 -3.69 -5.69 28.30
C ILE A 184 -4.30 -6.16 29.62
N LEU A 185 -4.53 -7.45 29.77
CA LEU A 185 -4.96 -8.03 31.05
C LEU A 185 -3.89 -7.96 32.16
N LEU A 186 -2.66 -7.56 31.83
CA LEU A 186 -1.53 -7.59 32.78
C LEU A 186 -0.82 -6.25 33.02
N ASN A 187 -1.09 -5.20 32.23
CA ASN A 187 -0.45 -3.88 32.41
C ASN A 187 -1.36 -2.73 31.98
N ASP A 188 -1.65 -1.84 32.90
CA ASP A 188 -2.48 -0.64 32.75
C ASP A 188 -1.88 0.47 31.84
N ASN A 189 -1.10 0.13 30.82
CA ASN A 189 -0.50 1.14 29.95
C ASN A 189 -1.08 1.10 28.52
N PRO A 190 -2.12 1.90 28.25
CA PRO A 190 -2.77 1.94 26.92
C PRO A 190 -1.91 2.57 25.82
N SER A 191 -0.67 2.98 26.12
CA SER A 191 0.18 3.78 25.23
C SER A 191 0.75 3.03 24.02
N PHE A 192 0.50 1.72 23.87
CA PHE A 192 1.03 0.90 22.77
C PHE A 192 -0.05 0.27 21.88
N GLU A 193 -1.29 0.67 22.01
CA GLU A 193 -2.36 0.14 21.17
C GLU A 193 -2.26 0.67 19.76
N ASN A 194 -2.29 -0.25 18.80
CA ASN A 194 -2.49 0.11 17.39
C ASN A 194 -3.96 0.55 17.20
N ILE A 195 -4.18 1.49 16.30
CA ILE A 195 -5.52 2.00 15.96
C ILE A 195 -5.91 1.43 14.61
N GLU A 196 -7.04 0.75 14.51
CA GLU A 196 -7.59 0.35 13.21
C GLU A 196 -8.22 1.56 12.53
N TYR A 197 -7.78 1.87 11.30
CA TYR A 197 -8.30 3.01 10.54
C TYR A 197 -9.80 2.90 10.30
N GLY A 198 -10.30 1.71 9.96
CA GLY A 198 -11.72 1.46 9.72
C GLY A 198 -12.59 1.73 10.95
N ALA A 199 -12.05 1.54 12.15
CA ALA A 199 -12.78 1.81 13.39
C ALA A 199 -12.95 3.31 13.71
N LEU A 200 -12.10 4.17 13.11
CA LEU A 200 -12.20 5.64 13.25
C LEU A 200 -13.32 6.24 12.41
N PHE A 201 -13.72 5.54 11.35
CA PHE A 201 -14.73 5.99 10.41
C PHE A 201 -15.88 4.97 10.40
N ASN A 202 -16.72 4.99 11.44
CA ASN A 202 -17.95 4.19 11.45
C ASN A 202 -18.82 4.60 10.27
N GLU A 203 -19.31 3.61 9.52
CA GLU A 203 -20.17 3.81 8.33
C GLU A 203 -21.51 4.54 8.62
N ASN A 204 -21.75 4.92 9.85
CA ASN A 204 -22.97 5.59 10.31
C ASN A 204 -22.82 7.11 10.51
N ASN A 205 -21.77 7.73 9.97
CA ASN A 205 -21.63 9.17 9.92
C ASN A 205 -21.54 9.68 8.49
#